data_251829dbb8dfba8b5163bb68a2a7d8a2
#
_entry.id   251829dbb8dfba8b5163bb68a2a7d8a2
#
_cell.length_a   1.000
_cell.length_b   1.000
_cell.length_c   1.000
_cell.angle_alpha   90.00
_cell.angle_beta   90.00
_cell.angle_gamma   90.00
#
_symmetry.space_group_name_H-M   'P 1'
#
loop_
_entity.id
_entity.type
_entity.pdbx_description
1 polymer ?
#
loop_
_entity_poly.entity_id
_entity_poly.type
_entity_poly.pdbx_seq_one_letter_code
_entity_poly.pdbx_strand_id
1 'polypeptide(L)'
;MRPVHRERHLIDRVGWLRAAVLGANDGLVSTASLIVGVAASAAQTSEILVAGSAGLVAGAMSMAAGEYVSVSSQADTEQADLARERQELADDPAAEREELARIYVDRGLDHALALQVAEQLMAEDALGAHAQDELGISEVTTARPVQAALTSAATFSAGAALPLATAALSPGNLAVYTVSGASLVFLAVLGALGAKAGGAPIARATVRVTFWGVLAMAVTAGIGSLVGKAV
;
A
#
# COMPACT_ATOMS: atom_id res chain seq x y z
N MET A 1 11.27 39.45 -11.02
CA MET A 1 11.26 37.99 -11.04
C MET A 1 10.03 37.53 -10.24
N ARG A 2 9.08 36.83 -10.87
CA ARG A 2 8.00 36.19 -10.13
C ARG A 2 8.58 34.99 -9.38
N PRO A 3 8.23 34.77 -8.08
CA PRO A 3 8.70 33.60 -7.37
C PRO A 3 8.21 32.33 -8.10
N VAL A 4 9.14 31.41 -8.35
CA VAL A 4 8.82 30.09 -8.91
C VAL A 4 7.92 29.40 -7.90
N HIS A 5 6.67 29.17 -8.26
CA HIS A 5 5.69 28.46 -7.42
C HIS A 5 6.13 27.01 -7.37
N ARG A 6 6.75 26.58 -6.28
CA ARG A 6 7.05 25.17 -6.04
C ARG A 6 5.74 24.48 -5.63
N GLU A 7 5.05 23.91 -6.59
CA GLU A 7 3.88 23.07 -6.31
C GLU A 7 4.36 21.76 -5.65
N ARG A 8 3.79 21.47 -4.49
CA ARG A 8 3.99 20.17 -3.83
C ARG A 8 2.90 19.23 -4.33
N HIS A 9 3.22 18.38 -5.27
CA HIS A 9 2.28 17.36 -5.74
C HIS A 9 2.11 16.25 -4.70
N LEU A 10 0.86 15.77 -4.52
CA LEU A 10 0.54 14.67 -3.60
C LEU A 10 1.12 13.32 -4.09
N ILE A 11 1.55 13.25 -5.34
CA ILE A 11 2.16 12.07 -5.98
C ILE A 11 3.37 11.56 -5.18
N ASP A 12 4.21 12.43 -4.63
CA ASP A 12 5.39 12.07 -3.83
C ASP A 12 5.04 11.26 -2.55
N ARG A 13 3.75 11.28 -2.16
CA ARG A 13 3.26 10.58 -0.97
C ARG A 13 2.50 9.29 -1.27
N VAL A 14 2.24 8.98 -2.55
CA VAL A 14 1.34 7.89 -2.95
C VAL A 14 1.85 6.53 -2.47
N GLY A 15 3.15 6.27 -2.55
CA GLY A 15 3.74 4.98 -2.17
C GLY A 15 3.51 4.61 -0.70
N TRP A 16 4.01 5.41 0.22
CA TRP A 16 3.90 5.13 1.65
C TRP A 16 2.45 5.32 2.18
N LEU A 17 1.70 6.30 1.64
CA LEU A 17 0.30 6.51 2.01
C LEU A 17 -0.56 5.31 1.62
N ARG A 18 -0.33 4.75 0.44
CA ARG A 18 -1.00 3.53 -0.01
C ARG A 18 -0.72 2.36 0.93
N ALA A 19 0.54 2.12 1.28
CA ALA A 19 0.93 1.05 2.20
C ALA A 19 0.31 1.27 3.60
N ALA A 20 0.30 2.52 4.11
CA ALA A 20 -0.27 2.85 5.40
C ALA A 20 -1.79 2.67 5.43
N VAL A 21 -2.51 3.16 4.41
CA VAL A 21 -3.97 3.00 4.33
C VAL A 21 -4.35 1.54 4.14
N LEU A 22 -3.62 0.81 3.29
CA LEU A 22 -3.84 -0.61 3.06
C LEU A 22 -3.62 -1.41 4.35
N GLY A 23 -2.48 -1.22 5.02
CA GLY A 23 -2.15 -1.92 6.27
C GLY A 23 -3.19 -1.63 7.37
N ALA A 24 -3.53 -0.37 7.61
CA ALA A 24 -4.51 -0.01 8.63
C ALA A 24 -5.92 -0.56 8.34
N ASN A 25 -6.36 -0.50 7.08
CA ASN A 25 -7.64 -1.05 6.66
C ASN A 25 -7.68 -2.58 6.79
N ASP A 26 -6.63 -3.26 6.34
CA ASP A 26 -6.54 -4.71 6.41
C ASP A 26 -6.45 -5.20 7.86
N GLY A 27 -5.64 -4.56 8.70
CA GLY A 27 -5.56 -4.87 10.12
C GLY A 27 -6.90 -4.72 10.83
N LEU A 28 -7.64 -3.65 10.52
CA LEU A 28 -8.97 -3.41 11.10
C LEU A 28 -9.98 -4.44 10.63
N VAL A 29 -10.09 -4.68 9.31
CA VAL A 29 -11.09 -5.59 8.72
C VAL A 29 -10.80 -7.04 9.09
N SER A 30 -9.56 -7.50 8.93
CA SER A 30 -9.19 -8.91 9.16
C SER A 30 -9.33 -9.27 10.63
N THR A 31 -8.83 -8.44 11.53
CA THR A 31 -8.90 -8.70 12.98
C THR A 31 -10.33 -8.57 13.51
N ALA A 32 -11.10 -7.56 13.07
CA ALA A 32 -12.50 -7.45 13.43
C ALA A 32 -13.30 -8.66 12.93
N SER A 33 -13.09 -9.10 11.69
CA SER A 33 -13.76 -10.25 11.11
C SER A 33 -13.41 -11.53 11.86
N LEU A 34 -12.13 -11.74 12.21
CA LEU A 34 -11.71 -12.89 13.01
C LEU A 34 -12.37 -12.90 14.38
N ILE A 35 -12.33 -11.77 15.09
CA ILE A 35 -12.95 -11.61 16.41
C ILE A 35 -14.45 -11.86 16.35
N VAL A 36 -15.14 -11.26 15.38
CA VAL A 36 -16.60 -11.43 15.19
C VAL A 36 -16.94 -12.88 14.83
N GLY A 37 -16.14 -13.53 13.99
CA GLY A 37 -16.33 -14.94 13.63
C GLY A 37 -16.19 -15.87 14.84
N VAL A 38 -15.14 -15.70 15.65
CA VAL A 38 -14.93 -16.48 16.88
C VAL A 38 -16.02 -16.16 17.91
N ALA A 39 -16.38 -14.91 18.11
CA ALA A 39 -17.46 -14.55 19.04
C ALA A 39 -18.83 -15.13 18.63
N ALA A 40 -19.10 -15.23 17.32
CA ALA A 40 -20.33 -15.81 16.79
C ALA A 40 -20.42 -17.34 16.96
N SER A 41 -19.32 -18.03 17.25
CA SER A 41 -19.30 -19.45 17.63
C SER A 41 -19.63 -19.72 19.10
N ALA A 42 -20.05 -18.71 19.85
CA ALA A 42 -20.29 -18.75 21.29
C ALA A 42 -19.02 -18.99 22.15
N ALA A 43 -17.85 -18.66 21.63
CA ALA A 43 -16.57 -18.77 22.32
C ALA A 43 -16.49 -17.84 23.55
N GLN A 44 -15.66 -18.21 24.52
CA GLN A 44 -15.42 -17.40 25.72
C GLN A 44 -14.58 -16.15 25.36
N THR A 45 -14.67 -15.11 26.20
CA THR A 45 -13.91 -13.87 26.01
C THR A 45 -12.40 -14.09 25.91
N SER A 46 -11.86 -15.05 26.68
CA SER A 46 -10.44 -15.43 26.64
C SER A 46 -10.04 -16.00 25.27
N GLU A 47 -10.87 -16.84 24.68
CA GLU A 47 -10.64 -17.45 23.37
C GLU A 47 -10.70 -16.39 22.24
N ILE A 48 -11.64 -15.46 22.34
CA ILE A 48 -11.77 -14.32 21.43
C ILE A 48 -10.52 -13.45 21.48
N LEU A 49 -10.00 -13.14 22.68
CA LEU A 49 -8.80 -12.31 22.85
C LEU A 49 -7.54 -13.03 22.38
N VAL A 50 -7.41 -14.34 22.65
CA VAL A 50 -6.28 -15.15 22.15
C VAL A 50 -6.31 -15.17 20.61
N ALA A 51 -7.47 -15.46 20.01
CA ALA A 51 -7.59 -15.48 18.56
C ALA A 51 -7.30 -14.10 17.93
N GLY A 52 -7.85 -13.04 18.51
CA GLY A 52 -7.61 -11.66 18.03
C GLY A 52 -6.14 -11.24 18.17
N SER A 53 -5.48 -11.59 19.28
CA SER A 53 -4.06 -11.29 19.49
C SER A 53 -3.16 -12.09 18.53
N ALA A 54 -3.44 -13.38 18.36
CA ALA A 54 -2.73 -14.22 17.40
C ALA A 54 -2.93 -13.70 15.96
N GLY A 55 -4.15 -13.31 15.60
CA GLY A 55 -4.49 -12.71 14.31
C GLY A 55 -3.74 -11.41 14.06
N LEU A 56 -3.65 -10.53 15.07
CA LEU A 56 -2.86 -9.29 14.96
C LEU A 56 -1.38 -9.60 14.67
N VAL A 57 -0.75 -10.48 15.45
CA VAL A 57 0.68 -10.79 15.27
C VAL A 57 0.92 -11.48 13.93
N ALA A 58 0.12 -12.50 13.59
CA ALA A 58 0.27 -13.24 12.35
C ALA A 58 0.03 -12.33 11.13
N GLY A 59 -0.99 -11.47 11.18
CA GLY A 59 -1.31 -10.52 10.12
C GLY A 59 -0.21 -9.46 9.94
N ALA A 60 0.29 -8.88 11.03
CA ALA A 60 1.38 -7.91 10.97
C ALA A 60 2.66 -8.52 10.37
N MET A 61 3.01 -9.75 10.76
CA MET A 61 4.15 -10.46 10.20
C MET A 61 3.96 -10.83 8.73
N SER A 62 2.76 -11.29 8.35
CA SER A 62 2.41 -11.61 6.97
C SER A 62 2.49 -10.37 6.07
N MET A 63 1.93 -9.24 6.52
CA MET A 63 2.00 -7.97 5.81
C MET A 63 3.44 -7.47 5.66
N ALA A 64 4.25 -7.55 6.73
CA ALA A 64 5.67 -7.18 6.68
C ALA A 64 6.44 -8.03 5.67
N ALA A 65 6.27 -9.36 5.74
CA ALA A 65 6.97 -10.29 4.85
C ALA A 65 6.53 -10.13 3.39
N GLY A 66 5.22 -10.01 3.14
CA GLY A 66 4.67 -9.83 1.81
C GLY A 66 5.15 -8.53 1.16
N GLU A 67 5.10 -7.42 1.90
CA GLU A 67 5.59 -6.12 1.41
C GLU A 67 7.10 -6.12 1.19
N TYR A 68 7.87 -6.71 2.12
CA TYR A 68 9.31 -6.86 1.96
C TYR A 68 9.67 -7.63 0.69
N VAL A 69 9.08 -8.80 0.48
CA VAL A 69 9.36 -9.66 -0.68
C VAL A 69 8.95 -8.96 -1.98
N SER A 70 7.75 -8.34 -2.01
CA SER A 70 7.24 -7.65 -3.19
C SER A 70 8.15 -6.48 -3.60
N VAL A 71 8.49 -5.61 -2.64
CA VAL A 71 9.33 -4.43 -2.91
C VAL A 71 10.80 -4.82 -3.14
N SER A 72 11.29 -5.92 -2.53
CA SER A 72 12.62 -6.46 -2.86
C SER A 72 12.69 -6.98 -4.29
N SER A 73 11.66 -7.70 -4.73
CA SER A 73 11.58 -8.19 -6.12
C SER A 73 11.54 -7.04 -7.13
N GLN A 74 10.87 -5.93 -6.79
CA GLN A 74 10.91 -4.71 -7.59
C GLN A 74 12.33 -4.13 -7.63
N ALA A 75 13.00 -4.01 -6.48
CA ALA A 75 14.38 -3.51 -6.39
C ALA A 75 15.36 -4.37 -7.22
N ASP A 76 15.21 -5.69 -7.16
CA ASP A 76 16.05 -6.62 -7.93
C ASP A 76 15.85 -6.43 -9.44
N THR A 77 14.61 -6.21 -9.89
CA THR A 77 14.28 -5.92 -11.29
C THR A 77 14.87 -4.60 -11.73
N GLU A 78 14.68 -3.52 -10.95
CA GLU A 78 15.26 -2.19 -11.22
C GLU A 78 16.79 -2.26 -11.33
N GLN A 79 17.44 -3.02 -10.44
CA GLN A 79 18.91 -3.19 -10.49
C GLN A 79 19.35 -3.97 -11.73
N ALA A 80 18.60 -5.00 -12.13
CA ALA A 80 18.91 -5.79 -13.33
C ALA A 80 18.77 -4.94 -14.60
N ASP A 81 17.73 -4.13 -14.69
CA ASP A 81 17.52 -3.21 -15.83
C ASP A 81 18.61 -2.13 -15.88
N LEU A 82 18.94 -1.51 -14.75
CA LEU A 82 20.05 -0.54 -14.68
C LEU A 82 21.43 -1.17 -15.01
N ALA A 83 21.64 -2.45 -14.69
CA ALA A 83 22.87 -3.14 -15.03
C ALA A 83 22.96 -3.39 -16.55
N ARG A 84 21.84 -3.75 -17.18
CA ARG A 84 21.74 -3.92 -18.64
C ARG A 84 21.98 -2.58 -19.34
N GLU A 85 21.28 -1.55 -18.94
CA GLU A 85 21.40 -0.19 -19.47
C GLU A 85 22.84 0.33 -19.42
N ARG A 86 23.52 0.10 -18.29
CA ARG A 86 24.94 0.49 -18.15
C ARG A 86 25.85 -0.23 -19.12
N GLN A 87 25.51 -1.47 -19.48
CA GLN A 87 26.27 -2.23 -20.45
C GLN A 87 25.99 -1.75 -21.88
N GLU A 88 24.72 -1.50 -22.23
CA GLU A 88 24.29 -1.00 -23.53
C GLU A 88 24.91 0.37 -23.82
N LEU A 89 24.88 1.29 -22.84
CA LEU A 89 25.57 2.59 -22.90
C LEU A 89 27.09 2.48 -23.11
N ALA A 90 27.72 1.41 -22.60
CA ALA A 90 29.15 1.18 -22.80
C ALA A 90 29.47 0.54 -24.17
N ASP A 91 28.58 -0.31 -24.67
CA ASP A 91 28.78 -1.07 -25.90
C ASP A 91 28.48 -0.23 -27.17
N ASP A 92 27.40 0.56 -27.16
CA ASP A 92 27.01 1.42 -28.29
C ASP A 92 26.39 2.78 -27.87
N PRO A 93 27.19 3.73 -27.38
CA PRO A 93 26.67 5.03 -26.95
C PRO A 93 25.95 5.81 -28.05
N ALA A 94 26.19 5.49 -29.34
CA ALA A 94 25.55 6.18 -30.44
C ALA A 94 24.12 5.66 -30.67
N ALA A 95 23.91 4.36 -30.54
CA ALA A 95 22.57 3.76 -30.58
C ALA A 95 21.73 4.24 -29.40
N GLU A 96 22.31 4.27 -28.20
CA GLU A 96 21.63 4.71 -26.98
C GLU A 96 21.19 6.19 -27.05
N ARG A 97 22.03 7.06 -27.62
CA ARG A 97 21.64 8.45 -27.87
C ARG A 97 20.43 8.55 -28.83
N GLU A 98 20.39 7.72 -29.85
CA GLU A 98 19.28 7.69 -30.79
C GLU A 98 18.01 7.13 -30.14
N GLU A 99 18.15 6.17 -29.24
CA GLU A 99 17.06 5.59 -28.44
C GLU A 99 16.43 6.63 -27.53
N LEU A 100 17.25 7.32 -26.73
CA LEU A 100 16.78 8.42 -25.89
C LEU A 100 16.12 9.55 -26.73
N ALA A 101 16.69 9.87 -27.91
CA ALA A 101 16.09 10.85 -28.81
C ALA A 101 14.72 10.43 -29.31
N ARG A 102 14.48 9.14 -29.60
CA ARG A 102 13.16 8.64 -30.01
C ARG A 102 12.10 8.86 -28.94
N ILE A 103 12.43 8.68 -27.67
CA ILE A 103 11.50 8.95 -26.56
C ILE A 103 11.01 10.42 -26.63
N TYR A 104 11.89 11.36 -26.93
CA TYR A 104 11.54 12.77 -27.06
C TYR A 104 10.78 13.08 -28.36
N VAL A 105 11.06 12.37 -29.46
CA VAL A 105 10.26 12.45 -30.69
C VAL A 105 8.82 11.99 -30.43
N ASP A 106 8.63 10.89 -29.71
CA ASP A 106 7.31 10.38 -29.34
C ASP A 106 6.54 11.36 -28.43
N ARG A 107 7.27 12.19 -27.67
CA ARG A 107 6.72 13.30 -26.87
C ARG A 107 6.46 14.57 -27.70
N GLY A 108 6.75 14.57 -29.01
CA GLY A 108 6.41 15.64 -29.93
C GLY A 108 7.53 16.61 -30.34
N LEU A 109 8.80 16.30 -30.03
CA LEU A 109 9.94 17.06 -30.53
C LEU A 109 10.25 16.63 -31.98
N ASP A 110 10.80 17.58 -32.78
CA ASP A 110 11.42 17.16 -34.02
C ASP A 110 12.73 16.38 -33.75
N HIS A 111 13.09 15.48 -34.68
CA HIS A 111 14.22 14.59 -34.49
C HIS A 111 15.57 15.31 -34.25
N ALA A 112 15.80 16.46 -34.94
CA ALA A 112 17.06 17.17 -34.78
C ALA A 112 17.18 17.82 -33.41
N LEU A 113 16.07 18.34 -32.86
CA LEU A 113 16.04 18.87 -31.49
C LEU A 113 16.10 17.74 -30.46
N ALA A 114 15.41 16.63 -30.69
CA ALA A 114 15.43 15.47 -29.81
C ALA A 114 16.85 14.90 -29.63
N LEU A 115 17.63 14.79 -30.70
CA LEU A 115 19.05 14.41 -30.65
C LEU A 115 19.90 15.38 -29.82
N GLN A 116 19.69 16.68 -29.95
CA GLN A 116 20.40 17.68 -29.15
C GLN A 116 20.06 17.57 -27.66
N VAL A 117 18.78 17.30 -27.34
CA VAL A 117 18.34 17.08 -25.96
C VAL A 117 19.00 15.83 -25.39
N ALA A 118 18.94 14.71 -26.11
CA ALA A 118 19.55 13.45 -25.68
C ALA A 118 21.06 13.60 -25.45
N GLU A 119 21.78 14.27 -26.36
CA GLU A 119 23.21 14.51 -26.23
C GLU A 119 23.56 15.34 -24.98
N GLN A 120 22.78 16.37 -24.65
CA GLN A 120 23.01 17.19 -23.46
C GLN A 120 22.71 16.44 -22.18
N LEU A 121 21.63 15.65 -22.13
CA LEU A 121 21.26 14.85 -20.98
C LEU A 121 22.32 13.75 -20.71
N MET A 122 22.73 13.04 -21.76
CA MET A 122 23.76 11.99 -21.64
C MET A 122 25.14 12.56 -21.28
N ALA A 123 25.44 13.79 -21.68
CA ALA A 123 26.69 14.44 -21.28
C ALA A 123 26.75 14.77 -19.77
N GLU A 124 25.61 15.00 -19.13
CA GLU A 124 25.49 15.24 -17.68
C GLU A 124 25.45 13.92 -16.92
N ASP A 125 24.50 13.03 -17.22
CA ASP A 125 24.33 11.71 -16.60
C ASP A 125 23.58 10.78 -17.58
N ALA A 126 24.31 10.01 -18.37
CA ALA A 126 23.73 9.14 -19.37
C ALA A 126 22.82 8.07 -18.74
N LEU A 127 23.32 7.38 -17.70
CA LEU A 127 22.54 6.34 -17.03
C LEU A 127 21.30 6.90 -16.32
N GLY A 128 21.42 8.06 -15.68
CA GLY A 128 20.29 8.70 -15.02
C GLY A 128 19.24 9.18 -16.01
N ALA A 129 19.64 9.67 -17.20
CA ALA A 129 18.71 10.08 -18.25
C ALA A 129 17.87 8.89 -18.77
N HIS A 130 18.51 7.77 -19.09
CA HIS A 130 17.84 6.54 -19.52
C HIS A 130 16.98 5.94 -18.39
N ALA A 131 17.52 5.84 -17.16
CA ALA A 131 16.78 5.36 -16.02
C ALA A 131 15.47 6.12 -15.81
N GLN A 132 15.49 7.44 -15.96
CA GLN A 132 14.32 8.28 -15.76
C GLN A 132 13.35 8.24 -16.94
N ASP A 133 13.82 8.38 -18.16
CA ASP A 133 12.99 8.60 -19.34
C ASP A 133 12.53 7.31 -20.03
N GLU A 134 13.34 6.24 -19.94
CA GLU A 134 13.06 4.93 -20.50
C GLU A 134 12.50 3.97 -19.46
N LEU A 135 13.20 3.78 -18.33
CA LEU A 135 12.83 2.81 -17.31
C LEU A 135 11.84 3.38 -16.27
N GLY A 136 11.63 4.68 -16.23
CA GLY A 136 10.76 5.34 -15.25
C GLY A 136 11.30 5.30 -13.82
N ILE A 137 12.60 5.01 -13.64
CA ILE A 137 13.27 4.93 -12.35
C ILE A 137 13.76 6.32 -11.94
N SER A 138 13.34 6.78 -10.77
CA SER A 138 13.77 8.07 -10.19
C SER A 138 14.00 7.91 -8.69
N GLU A 139 14.61 8.91 -8.04
CA GLU A 139 14.75 8.90 -6.57
C GLU A 139 13.43 8.73 -5.82
N VAL A 140 12.33 9.23 -6.39
CA VAL A 140 10.97 9.13 -5.80
C VAL A 140 10.38 7.74 -5.96
N THR A 141 10.70 7.05 -7.07
CA THR A 141 10.16 5.71 -7.39
C THR A 141 11.03 4.57 -6.89
N THR A 142 12.27 4.84 -6.46
CA THR A 142 13.23 3.82 -5.97
C THR A 142 12.62 2.96 -4.86
N ALA A 143 12.67 1.65 -5.04
CA ALA A 143 12.14 0.66 -4.13
C ALA A 143 12.85 0.66 -2.77
N ARG A 144 12.08 0.67 -1.66
CA ARG A 144 12.59 0.69 -0.27
C ARG A 144 11.97 -0.42 0.57
N PRO A 145 12.43 -1.67 0.43
CA PRO A 145 11.77 -2.85 1.01
C PRO A 145 11.58 -2.80 2.53
N VAL A 146 12.63 -2.44 3.27
CA VAL A 146 12.57 -2.39 4.74
C VAL A 146 11.61 -1.32 5.23
N GLN A 147 11.62 -0.15 4.61
CA GLN A 147 10.69 0.93 4.96
C GLN A 147 9.24 0.53 4.69
N ALA A 148 8.99 -0.09 3.54
CA ALA A 148 7.67 -0.57 3.15
C ALA A 148 7.14 -1.63 4.14
N ALA A 149 7.96 -2.63 4.46
CA ALA A 149 7.64 -3.69 5.41
C ALA A 149 7.30 -3.16 6.81
N LEU A 150 8.14 -2.29 7.36
CA LEU A 150 7.91 -1.70 8.68
C LEU A 150 6.67 -0.81 8.72
N THR A 151 6.43 -0.03 7.68
CA THR A 151 5.24 0.81 7.57
C THR A 151 3.97 -0.04 7.52
N SER A 152 3.99 -1.10 6.71
CA SER A 152 2.88 -2.03 6.55
C SER A 152 2.56 -2.75 7.87
N ALA A 153 3.56 -3.33 8.54
CA ALA A 153 3.39 -3.98 9.84
C ALA A 153 2.86 -3.04 10.92
N ALA A 154 3.42 -1.83 11.02
CA ALA A 154 3.02 -0.84 12.03
C ALA A 154 1.58 -0.37 11.82
N THR A 155 1.20 -0.08 10.58
CA THR A 155 -0.16 0.39 10.25
C THR A 155 -1.19 -0.73 10.36
N PHE A 156 -0.85 -1.96 9.99
CA PHE A 156 -1.68 -3.13 10.25
C PHE A 156 -1.92 -3.31 11.75
N SER A 157 -0.87 -3.28 12.55
CA SER A 157 -0.98 -3.43 14.01
C SER A 157 -1.84 -2.34 14.64
N ALA A 158 -1.71 -1.09 14.19
CA ALA A 158 -2.54 0.02 14.65
C ALA A 158 -4.02 -0.19 14.30
N GLY A 159 -4.32 -0.65 13.08
CA GLY A 159 -5.68 -1.00 12.65
C GLY A 159 -6.27 -2.16 13.45
N ALA A 160 -5.50 -3.24 13.63
CA ALA A 160 -5.90 -4.45 14.34
C ALA A 160 -6.08 -4.24 15.86
N ALA A 161 -5.34 -3.32 16.45
CA ALA A 161 -5.47 -2.99 17.87
C ALA A 161 -6.85 -2.42 18.24
N LEU A 162 -7.54 -1.74 17.32
CA LEU A 162 -8.85 -1.12 17.57
C LEU A 162 -9.94 -2.17 17.85
N PRO A 163 -10.22 -3.16 16.97
CA PRO A 163 -11.19 -4.21 17.26
C PRO A 163 -10.77 -5.09 18.44
N LEU A 164 -9.48 -5.34 18.63
CA LEU A 164 -8.98 -6.13 19.77
C LEU A 164 -9.24 -5.39 21.10
N ALA A 165 -8.94 -4.11 21.19
CA ALA A 165 -9.25 -3.29 22.36
C ALA A 165 -10.76 -3.22 22.62
N THR A 166 -11.56 -3.08 21.56
CA THR A 166 -13.02 -3.11 21.67
C THR A 166 -13.52 -4.44 22.24
N ALA A 167 -12.98 -5.57 21.77
CA ALA A 167 -13.33 -6.88 22.29
C ALA A 167 -12.94 -7.05 23.77
N ALA A 168 -11.75 -6.56 24.17
CA ALA A 168 -11.30 -6.62 25.55
C ALA A 168 -12.16 -5.81 26.53
N LEU A 169 -12.76 -4.71 26.05
CA LEU A 169 -13.62 -3.84 26.85
C LEU A 169 -15.11 -4.25 26.78
N SER A 170 -15.48 -5.19 25.93
CA SER A 170 -16.87 -5.58 25.71
C SER A 170 -17.28 -6.75 26.59
N PRO A 171 -18.53 -6.77 27.13
CA PRO A 171 -19.10 -8.00 27.68
C PRO A 171 -19.12 -9.10 26.61
N GLY A 172 -18.74 -10.35 26.97
CA GLY A 172 -18.56 -11.45 26.01
C GLY A 172 -19.80 -11.71 25.12
N ASN A 173 -20.99 -11.65 25.69
CA ASN A 173 -22.28 -11.84 24.96
C ASN A 173 -22.61 -10.69 24.00
N LEU A 174 -21.96 -9.54 24.08
CA LEU A 174 -22.16 -8.40 23.21
C LEU A 174 -21.01 -8.19 22.20
N ALA A 175 -19.94 -9.00 22.27
CA ALA A 175 -18.72 -8.82 21.48
C ALA A 175 -19.00 -8.72 19.97
N VAL A 176 -19.90 -9.54 19.42
CA VAL A 176 -20.29 -9.47 18.00
C VAL A 176 -20.81 -8.09 17.64
N TYR A 177 -21.72 -7.52 18.42
CA TYR A 177 -22.36 -6.24 18.12
C TYR A 177 -21.42 -5.05 18.37
N THR A 178 -20.72 -5.07 19.49
CA THR A 178 -19.83 -3.96 19.89
C THR A 178 -18.61 -3.86 18.97
N VAL A 179 -17.97 -5.00 18.65
CA VAL A 179 -16.82 -5.02 17.73
C VAL A 179 -17.23 -4.67 16.31
N SER A 180 -18.36 -5.23 15.82
CA SER A 180 -18.85 -4.88 14.49
C SER A 180 -19.19 -3.38 14.39
N GLY A 181 -19.97 -2.85 15.34
CA GLY A 181 -20.36 -1.44 15.34
C GLY A 181 -19.17 -0.47 15.43
N ALA A 182 -18.25 -0.72 16.38
CA ALA A 182 -17.06 0.09 16.52
C ALA A 182 -16.14 0.02 15.28
N SER A 183 -15.95 -1.18 14.73
CA SER A 183 -15.12 -1.36 13.53
C SER A 183 -15.68 -0.64 12.32
N LEU A 184 -17.02 -0.61 12.14
CA LEU A 184 -17.64 0.16 11.06
C LEU A 184 -17.42 1.66 11.21
N VAL A 185 -17.47 2.19 12.44
CA VAL A 185 -17.15 3.59 12.71
C VAL A 185 -15.68 3.88 12.42
N PHE A 186 -14.76 3.01 12.86
CA PHE A 186 -13.34 3.14 12.57
C PHE A 186 -13.02 3.06 11.07
N LEU A 187 -13.68 2.16 10.34
CA LEU A 187 -13.56 2.06 8.88
C LEU A 187 -14.05 3.32 8.16
N ALA A 188 -15.18 3.88 8.62
CA ALA A 188 -15.69 5.12 8.07
C ALA A 188 -14.72 6.28 8.28
N VAL A 189 -14.16 6.41 9.49
CA VAL A 189 -13.13 7.41 9.82
C VAL A 189 -11.87 7.21 8.99
N LEU A 190 -11.37 5.96 8.91
CA LEU A 190 -10.18 5.62 8.13
C LEU A 190 -10.37 5.92 6.64
N GLY A 191 -11.53 5.56 6.08
CA GLY A 191 -11.89 5.86 4.69
C GLY A 191 -11.96 7.36 4.42
N ALA A 192 -12.52 8.14 5.37
CA ALA A 192 -12.58 9.60 5.27
C ALA A 192 -11.20 10.26 5.36
N LEU A 193 -10.36 9.80 6.31
CA LEU A 193 -8.98 10.31 6.48
C LEU A 193 -8.09 9.97 5.28
N GLY A 194 -8.16 8.73 4.78
CA GLY A 194 -7.42 8.31 3.60
C GLY A 194 -7.82 9.11 2.35
N ALA A 195 -9.13 9.32 2.15
CA ALA A 195 -9.63 10.15 1.05
C ALA A 195 -9.16 11.61 1.16
N LYS A 196 -9.23 12.18 2.37
CA LYS A 196 -8.75 13.56 2.62
C LYS A 196 -7.25 13.69 2.36
N ALA A 197 -6.45 12.72 2.79
CA ALA A 197 -5.00 12.72 2.59
C ALA A 197 -4.62 12.57 1.11
N GLY A 198 -5.40 11.78 0.33
CA GLY A 198 -5.20 11.57 -1.10
C GLY A 198 -5.95 12.55 -2.02
N GLY A 199 -6.68 13.55 -1.46
CA GLY A 199 -7.46 14.51 -2.25
C GLY A 199 -8.67 13.92 -2.99
N ALA A 200 -9.16 12.73 -2.56
CA ALA A 200 -10.27 12.02 -3.19
C ALA A 200 -11.64 12.38 -2.59
N PRO A 201 -12.78 12.09 -3.28
CA PRO A 201 -14.11 12.30 -2.74
C PRO A 201 -14.37 11.44 -1.50
N ILE A 202 -14.52 12.08 -0.33
CA ILE A 202 -14.62 11.44 0.99
C ILE A 202 -15.79 10.44 1.04
N ALA A 203 -16.98 10.86 0.62
CA ALA A 203 -18.19 10.03 0.71
C ALA A 203 -18.03 8.69 -0.05
N ARG A 204 -17.50 8.74 -1.28
CA ARG A 204 -17.29 7.53 -2.10
C ARG A 204 -16.27 6.57 -1.47
N ALA A 205 -15.17 7.10 -0.96
CA ALA A 205 -14.13 6.29 -0.32
C ALA A 205 -14.66 5.65 0.98
N THR A 206 -15.35 6.43 1.83
CA THR A 206 -15.94 5.95 3.07
C THR A 206 -16.95 4.84 2.82
N VAL A 207 -17.91 5.03 1.90
CA VAL A 207 -18.89 4.01 1.55
C VAL A 207 -18.23 2.72 1.06
N ARG A 208 -17.23 2.84 0.19
CA ARG A 208 -16.50 1.67 -0.35
C ARG A 208 -15.82 0.86 0.75
N VAL A 209 -15.08 1.51 1.65
CA VAL A 209 -14.36 0.82 2.74
C VAL A 209 -15.33 0.19 3.73
N THR A 210 -16.37 0.92 4.13
CA THR A 210 -17.39 0.42 5.07
C THR A 210 -18.18 -0.74 4.50
N PHE A 211 -18.55 -0.69 3.21
CA PHE A 211 -19.28 -1.78 2.54
C PHE A 211 -18.49 -3.10 2.58
N TRP A 212 -17.22 -3.09 2.21
CA TRP A 212 -16.37 -4.28 2.25
C TRP A 212 -16.15 -4.79 3.67
N GLY A 213 -16.04 -3.88 4.65
CA GLY A 213 -15.96 -4.25 6.07
C GLY A 213 -17.22 -4.93 6.58
N VAL A 214 -18.42 -4.42 6.23
CA VAL A 214 -19.70 -5.07 6.56
C VAL A 214 -19.75 -6.47 5.98
N LEU A 215 -19.42 -6.61 4.70
CA LEU A 215 -19.47 -7.90 4.00
C LEU A 215 -18.52 -8.92 4.64
N ALA A 216 -17.28 -8.52 4.92
CA ALA A 216 -16.29 -9.41 5.55
C ALA A 216 -16.75 -9.89 6.93
N MET A 217 -17.18 -8.98 7.80
CA MET A 217 -17.69 -9.34 9.14
C MET A 217 -18.98 -10.17 9.08
N ALA A 218 -19.89 -9.90 8.16
CA ALA A 218 -21.11 -10.68 8.00
C ALA A 218 -20.82 -12.13 7.56
N VAL A 219 -19.91 -12.31 6.59
CA VAL A 219 -19.51 -13.64 6.11
C VAL A 219 -18.84 -14.43 7.25
N THR A 220 -17.90 -13.81 7.96
CA THR A 220 -17.17 -14.49 9.04
C THR A 220 -18.07 -14.79 10.24
N ALA A 221 -19.01 -13.90 10.60
CA ALA A 221 -20.02 -14.19 11.62
C ALA A 221 -20.91 -15.37 11.22
N GLY A 222 -21.34 -15.43 9.96
CA GLY A 222 -22.10 -16.54 9.42
C GLY A 222 -21.35 -17.87 9.54
N ILE A 223 -20.08 -17.90 9.11
CA ILE A 223 -19.22 -19.09 9.24
C ILE A 223 -19.03 -19.46 10.71
N GLY A 224 -18.72 -18.50 11.58
CA GLY A 224 -18.54 -18.74 13.02
C GLY A 224 -19.79 -19.37 13.66
N SER A 225 -20.97 -18.84 13.34
CA SER A 225 -22.24 -19.39 13.85
C SER A 225 -22.57 -20.79 13.33
N LEU A 226 -22.15 -21.11 12.10
CA LEU A 226 -22.32 -22.46 11.53
C LEU A 226 -21.37 -23.46 12.19
N VAL A 227 -20.11 -23.12 12.30
CA VAL A 227 -19.10 -23.98 12.94
C VAL A 227 -19.40 -24.19 14.43
N GLY A 228 -19.75 -23.12 15.16
CA GLY A 228 -20.09 -23.22 16.58
C GLY A 228 -21.33 -24.04 16.91
N LYS A 229 -22.19 -24.32 15.92
CA LYS A 229 -23.33 -25.26 16.06
C LYS A 229 -22.96 -26.70 15.72
N ALA A 230 -21.84 -26.89 14.99
CA ALA A 230 -21.41 -28.20 14.52
C ALA A 230 -20.42 -28.88 15.47
N VAL A 231 -19.78 -28.09 16.35
CA VAL A 231 -18.82 -28.53 17.38
C VAL A 231 -19.46 -28.43 18.75
#